data_fa97d9e4c636f52a2396d401401e77dc
#
_entry.id   fa97d9e4c636f52a2396d401401e77dc
#
_cell.length_a   1.000
_cell.length_b   1.000
_cell.length_c   1.000
_cell.angle_alpha   90.00
_cell.angle_beta   90.00
_cell.angle_gamma   90.00
#
_symmetry.space_group_name_H-M   'P 1'
#
loop_
_entity.id
_entity.type
_entity.pdbx_description
1 polymer ?
#
loop_
_entity_poly.entity_id
_entity_poly.type
_entity_poly.pdbx_seq_one_letter_code
_entity_poly.pdbx_strand_id
1 'polypeptide(L)'
;MKTITITNLKGGVGKTTTAINLAHRLASEDKRVLLLDTDHQANLSRFFNAQSERNIYQLFIGKAAPQPYAISDNLHIISSDMETATINFRLIGQMAWHSVLRNKLVSSGFTALYDYCII
;
A
#
# COMPACT_ATOMS: atom_id res chain seq x y z
N MET A 1 0.68 -10.12 -10.66
CA MET A 1 1.18 -9.50 -9.40
C MET A 1 1.12 -10.49 -8.25
N LYS A 2 2.21 -10.71 -7.54
CA LYS A 2 2.27 -11.47 -6.27
C LYS A 2 2.12 -10.49 -5.11
N THR A 3 1.36 -10.85 -4.08
CA THR A 3 1.15 -10.00 -2.89
C THR A 3 1.88 -10.61 -1.69
N ILE A 4 2.64 -9.77 -0.99
CA ILE A 4 3.37 -10.11 0.24
C ILE A 4 2.88 -9.19 1.34
N THR A 5 2.34 -9.76 2.43
CA THR A 5 1.86 -8.98 3.58
C THR A 5 2.82 -9.13 4.76
N ILE A 6 3.28 -8.00 5.29
CA ILE A 6 4.18 -7.93 6.45
C ILE A 6 3.37 -7.43 7.64
N THR A 7 2.95 -8.34 8.51
CA THR A 7 2.08 -8.01 9.63
C THR A 7 2.64 -8.52 10.95
N ASN A 8 2.46 -7.76 12.01
CA ASN A 8 2.73 -8.14 13.39
C ASN A 8 1.98 -7.17 14.32
N LEU A 9 1.38 -7.70 15.38
CA LEU A 9 0.68 -6.89 16.37
C LEU A 9 1.62 -6.02 17.24
N LYS A 10 2.85 -6.51 17.46
CA LYS A 10 3.84 -5.79 18.26
C LYS A 10 4.46 -4.66 17.44
N GLY A 11 4.54 -3.46 18.02
CA GLY A 11 5.28 -2.33 17.47
C GLY A 11 6.81 -2.54 17.54
N GLY A 12 7.56 -1.86 16.69
CA GLY A 12 9.03 -1.84 16.74
C GLY A 12 9.73 -3.14 16.34
N VAL A 13 9.05 -4.08 15.70
CA VAL A 13 9.62 -5.39 15.31
C VAL A 13 10.22 -5.41 13.90
N GLY A 14 10.36 -4.25 13.26
CA GLY A 14 11.02 -4.14 11.95
C GLY A 14 10.12 -4.33 10.74
N LYS A 15 8.79 -4.26 10.85
CA LYS A 15 7.85 -4.36 9.71
C LYS A 15 8.23 -3.40 8.57
N THR A 16 8.30 -2.11 8.89
CA THR A 16 8.64 -1.06 7.90
C THR A 16 10.02 -1.29 7.29
N THR A 17 11.02 -1.61 8.11
CA THR A 17 12.37 -1.91 7.65
C THR A 17 12.40 -3.11 6.70
N THR A 18 11.66 -4.17 7.02
CA THR A 18 11.55 -5.36 6.17
C THR A 18 10.87 -5.01 4.84
N ALA A 19 9.78 -4.24 4.86
CA ALA A 19 9.08 -3.81 3.65
C ALA A 19 9.99 -3.00 2.73
N ILE A 20 10.74 -2.03 3.28
CA ILE A 20 11.68 -1.19 2.53
C ILE A 20 12.75 -2.04 1.86
N ASN A 21 13.45 -2.88 2.62
CA ASN A 21 14.57 -3.67 2.10
C ASN A 21 14.10 -4.69 1.05
N LEU A 22 12.97 -5.36 1.29
CA LEU A 22 12.40 -6.30 0.32
C LEU A 22 11.99 -5.60 -0.98
N ALA A 23 11.35 -4.44 -0.88
CA ALA A 23 10.93 -3.67 -2.04
C ALA A 23 12.13 -3.20 -2.88
N HIS A 24 13.16 -2.65 -2.23
CA HIS A 24 14.38 -2.24 -2.94
C HIS A 24 15.09 -3.43 -3.57
N ARG A 25 15.16 -4.57 -2.88
CA ARG A 25 15.80 -5.77 -3.44
C ARG A 25 15.06 -6.24 -4.70
N LEU A 26 13.74 -6.34 -4.66
CA LEU A 26 12.95 -6.75 -5.82
C LEU A 26 13.06 -5.74 -6.98
N ALA A 27 13.01 -4.45 -6.67
CA ALA A 27 13.16 -3.40 -7.69
C ALA A 27 14.54 -3.41 -8.34
N SER A 28 15.62 -3.75 -7.59
CA SER A 28 16.97 -3.90 -8.13
C SER A 28 17.15 -5.15 -9.02
N GLU A 29 16.18 -6.05 -9.01
CA GLU A 29 16.09 -7.21 -9.90
C GLU A 29 15.09 -6.96 -11.06
N ASP A 30 14.89 -5.70 -11.44
CA ASP A 30 14.00 -5.25 -12.51
C ASP A 30 12.54 -5.67 -12.33
N LYS A 31 12.08 -5.92 -11.09
CA LYS A 31 10.68 -6.17 -10.77
C LYS A 31 9.96 -4.86 -10.50
N ARG A 32 8.78 -4.71 -11.08
CA ARG A 32 7.90 -3.58 -10.78
C ARG A 32 7.18 -3.82 -9.46
N VAL A 33 7.45 -2.99 -8.47
CA VAL A 33 7.02 -3.18 -7.08
C VAL A 33 6.09 -2.04 -6.67
N LEU A 34 4.94 -2.40 -6.09
CA LEU A 34 4.02 -1.47 -5.44
C LEU A 34 4.07 -1.71 -3.93
N LEU A 35 4.44 -0.67 -3.19
CA LEU A 35 4.26 -0.62 -1.74
C LEU A 35 2.87 -0.07 -1.39
N LEU A 36 2.21 -0.68 -0.42
CA LEU A 36 0.98 -0.14 0.18
C LEU A 36 1.24 0.12 1.66
N ASP A 37 1.23 1.38 2.06
CA ASP A 37 1.26 1.73 3.47
C ASP A 37 -0.18 1.71 4.00
N THR A 38 -0.49 0.74 4.86
CA THR A 38 -1.82 0.59 5.46
C THR A 38 -1.85 1.00 6.93
N ASP A 39 -0.73 1.49 7.46
CA ASP A 39 -0.62 1.98 8.82
C ASP A 39 -0.97 3.48 8.87
N HIS A 40 -1.92 3.86 9.72
CA HIS A 40 -2.27 5.28 9.94
C HIS A 40 -1.10 6.10 10.52
N GLN A 41 -0.10 5.45 11.13
CA GLN A 41 1.13 6.11 11.54
C GLN A 41 2.00 6.55 10.35
N ALA A 42 1.75 6.00 9.16
CA ALA A 42 2.39 6.38 7.90
C ALA A 42 3.94 6.34 7.94
N ASN A 43 4.51 5.39 8.69
CA ASN A 43 5.96 5.31 8.86
C ASN A 43 6.69 5.00 7.54
N LEU A 44 6.09 4.14 6.71
CA LEU A 44 6.63 3.80 5.39
C LEU A 44 6.54 5.01 4.44
N SER A 45 5.40 5.70 4.44
CA SER A 45 5.17 6.91 3.65
C SER A 45 6.12 8.03 4.02
N ARG A 46 6.33 8.26 5.32
CA ARG A 46 7.28 9.27 5.83
C ARG A 46 8.72 8.96 5.46
N PHE A 47 9.12 7.70 5.50
CA PHE A 47 10.47 7.29 5.10
C PHE A 47 10.81 7.71 3.67
N PHE A 48 9.84 7.57 2.75
CA PHE A 48 10.02 7.94 1.34
C PHE A 48 9.60 9.39 1.03
N ASN A 49 9.20 10.17 2.05
CA ASN A 49 8.58 11.49 1.88
C ASN A 49 7.42 11.46 0.86
N ALA A 50 6.69 10.34 0.81
CA ALA A 50 5.59 10.12 -0.12
C ALA A 50 4.30 10.68 0.46
N GLN A 51 3.77 11.71 -0.19
CA GLN A 51 2.48 12.31 0.16
C GLN A 51 1.63 12.40 -1.10
N SER A 52 0.38 11.99 -0.99
CA SER A 52 -0.59 12.10 -2.07
C SER A 52 -2.00 12.25 -1.49
N GLU A 53 -2.77 13.17 -2.05
CA GLU A 53 -4.21 13.28 -1.76
C GLU A 53 -4.98 12.04 -2.22
N ARG A 54 -4.44 11.29 -3.20
CA ARG A 54 -4.96 10.01 -3.69
C ARG A 54 -4.18 8.85 -3.09
N ASN A 55 -4.25 8.71 -1.77
CA ASN A 55 -3.54 7.75 -0.93
C ASN A 55 -4.32 6.44 -0.73
N ILE A 56 -3.93 5.64 0.26
CA ILE A 56 -4.57 4.36 0.61
C ILE A 56 -6.02 4.53 1.06
N TYR A 57 -6.36 5.65 1.73
CA TYR A 57 -7.74 5.95 2.09
C TYR A 57 -8.63 6.06 0.85
N GLN A 58 -8.16 6.73 -0.20
CA GLN A 58 -8.87 6.84 -1.47
C GLN A 58 -9.00 5.49 -2.18
N LEU A 59 -7.99 4.61 -2.05
CA LEU A 59 -8.09 3.25 -2.57
C LEU A 59 -9.27 2.49 -1.93
N PHE A 60 -9.45 2.59 -0.62
CA PHE A 60 -10.50 1.85 0.09
C PHE A 60 -11.88 2.49 -0.02
N ILE A 61 -11.97 3.79 0.18
CA ILE A 61 -13.21 4.53 0.40
C ILE A 61 -13.55 5.45 -0.77
N GLY A 62 -12.54 5.96 -1.46
CA GLY A 62 -12.68 6.98 -2.48
C GLY A 62 -13.32 6.49 -3.77
N LYS A 63 -13.78 7.46 -4.56
CA LYS A 63 -14.28 7.25 -5.92
C LYS A 63 -13.19 7.39 -6.97
N ALA A 64 -12.11 8.12 -6.66
CA ALA A 64 -10.96 8.30 -7.54
C ALA A 64 -9.96 7.15 -7.37
N ALA A 65 -9.31 6.76 -8.46
CA ALA A 65 -8.21 5.82 -8.39
C ALA A 65 -7.05 6.43 -7.57
N PRO A 66 -6.38 5.64 -6.71
CA PRO A 66 -5.21 6.12 -6.00
C PRO A 66 -4.10 6.44 -7.00
N GLN A 67 -3.20 7.34 -6.60
CA GLN A 67 -2.06 7.73 -7.41
C GLN A 67 -0.78 7.26 -6.71
N PRO A 68 -0.11 6.21 -7.23
CA PRO A 68 1.18 5.80 -6.71
C PRO A 68 2.21 6.91 -6.84
N TYR A 69 2.99 7.12 -5.79
CA TYR A 69 4.15 7.99 -5.78
C TYR A 69 5.38 7.20 -6.24
N ALA A 70 6.10 7.71 -7.22
CA ALA A 70 7.31 7.06 -7.76
C ALA A 70 8.49 7.31 -6.81
N ILE A 71 9.06 6.22 -6.28
CA ILE A 71 10.31 6.23 -5.51
C ILE A 71 11.49 6.04 -6.49
N SER A 72 11.31 5.15 -7.45
CA SER A 72 12.20 4.91 -8.59
C SER A 72 11.39 4.39 -9.78
N ASP A 73 12.05 4.11 -10.90
CA ASP A 73 11.39 3.59 -12.11
C ASP A 73 10.61 2.29 -11.86
N ASN A 74 11.12 1.43 -10.96
CA ASN A 74 10.53 0.13 -10.65
C ASN A 74 9.88 0.05 -9.27
N LEU A 75 9.88 1.12 -8.47
CA LEU A 75 9.35 1.12 -7.11
C LEU A 75 8.42 2.29 -6.88
N HIS A 76 7.16 1.98 -6.59
CA HIS A 76 6.13 2.98 -6.30
C HIS A 76 5.48 2.68 -4.95
N ILE A 77 4.88 3.72 -4.34
CA ILE A 77 4.13 3.60 -3.08
C ILE A 77 2.77 4.28 -3.18
N ILE A 78 1.73 3.62 -2.65
CA ILE A 78 0.49 4.28 -2.26
C ILE A 78 0.64 4.65 -0.79
N SER A 79 0.71 5.94 -0.52
CA SER A 79 0.96 6.49 0.82
C SER A 79 -0.23 6.35 1.76
N SER A 80 0.03 6.45 3.03
CA SER A 80 -0.95 6.51 4.11
C SER A 80 -0.93 7.89 4.79
N ASP A 81 -1.98 8.15 5.56
CA ASP A 81 -2.10 9.30 6.46
C ASP A 81 -3.00 8.97 7.66
N MET A 82 -3.30 9.99 8.48
CA MET A 82 -4.15 9.83 9.66
C MET A 82 -5.59 9.42 9.33
N GLU A 83 -6.13 9.72 8.14
CA GLU A 83 -7.48 9.31 7.74
C GLU A 83 -7.58 7.79 7.58
N THR A 84 -6.46 7.13 7.32
CA THR A 84 -6.38 5.65 7.22
C THR A 84 -6.92 4.96 8.47
N ALA A 85 -6.80 5.58 9.66
CA ALA A 85 -7.37 5.04 10.90
C ALA A 85 -8.90 4.85 10.84
N THR A 86 -9.58 5.61 10.00
CA THR A 86 -11.05 5.57 9.88
C THR A 86 -11.56 4.49 8.92
N ILE A 87 -10.69 3.87 8.13
CA ILE A 87 -11.07 2.89 7.10
C ILE A 87 -11.87 1.73 7.71
N ASN A 88 -11.42 1.17 8.81
CA ASN A 88 -12.09 0.05 9.46
C ASN A 88 -13.53 0.41 9.85
N PHE A 89 -13.75 1.59 10.43
CA PHE A 89 -15.10 2.05 10.80
C PHE A 89 -16.00 2.21 9.59
N ARG A 90 -15.46 2.70 8.47
CA ARG A 90 -16.22 2.90 7.24
C ARG A 90 -16.53 1.61 6.49
N LEU A 91 -15.72 0.57 6.69
CA LEU A 91 -15.93 -0.75 6.07
C LEU A 91 -16.78 -1.69 6.93
N ILE A 92 -16.98 -1.40 8.23
CA ILE A 92 -17.88 -2.17 9.09
C ILE A 92 -19.29 -2.14 8.49
N GLY A 93 -19.87 -3.33 8.34
CA GLY A 93 -21.21 -3.52 7.76
C GLY A 93 -21.25 -3.63 6.24
N GLN A 94 -20.14 -3.44 5.52
CA GLN A 94 -20.09 -3.76 4.10
C GLN A 94 -19.94 -5.27 3.88
N MET A 95 -20.76 -5.81 2.98
CA MET A 95 -20.58 -7.22 2.56
C MET A 95 -19.21 -7.41 1.91
N ALA A 96 -18.53 -8.50 2.29
CA ALA A 96 -17.22 -8.87 1.72
C ALA A 96 -16.10 -7.83 1.95
N TRP A 97 -16.12 -7.09 3.07
CA TRP A 97 -15.10 -6.09 3.42
C TRP A 97 -13.66 -6.64 3.34
N HIS A 98 -13.46 -7.94 3.62
CA HIS A 98 -12.16 -8.64 3.56
C HIS A 98 -11.60 -8.76 2.13
N SER A 99 -12.42 -8.60 1.10
CA SER A 99 -11.99 -8.64 -0.30
C SER A 99 -11.87 -7.25 -0.95
N VAL A 100 -12.20 -6.18 -0.21
CA VAL A 100 -12.21 -4.80 -0.74
C VAL A 100 -10.85 -4.43 -1.34
N LEU A 101 -9.74 -4.66 -0.63
CA LEU A 101 -8.41 -4.32 -1.11
C LEU A 101 -8.09 -5.05 -2.42
N ARG A 102 -8.32 -6.37 -2.47
CA ARG A 102 -8.09 -7.16 -3.68
C ARG A 102 -8.89 -6.62 -4.87
N ASN A 103 -10.18 -6.39 -4.67
CA ASN A 103 -11.07 -5.92 -5.72
C ASN A 103 -10.65 -4.54 -6.23
N LYS A 104 -10.23 -3.66 -5.31
CA LYS A 104 -9.74 -2.32 -5.66
C LYS A 104 -8.42 -2.36 -6.44
N LEU A 105 -7.48 -3.23 -6.06
CA LEU A 105 -6.22 -3.40 -6.80
C LEU A 105 -6.47 -3.93 -8.23
N VAL A 106 -7.41 -4.85 -8.38
CA VAL A 106 -7.82 -5.37 -9.70
C VAL A 106 -8.47 -4.27 -10.53
N SER A 107 -9.48 -3.59 -9.99
CA SER A 107 -10.25 -2.56 -10.71
C SER A 107 -9.41 -1.32 -11.07
N SER A 108 -8.36 -1.04 -10.30
CA SER A 108 -7.40 0.05 -10.59
C SER A 108 -6.34 -0.34 -11.63
N GLY A 109 -6.34 -1.58 -12.11
CA GLY A 109 -5.38 -2.07 -13.11
C GLY A 109 -3.98 -2.38 -12.55
N PHE A 110 -3.75 -2.21 -11.23
CA PHE A 110 -2.42 -2.41 -10.64
C PHE A 110 -1.90 -3.83 -10.77
N THR A 111 -2.81 -4.82 -10.79
CA THR A 111 -2.43 -6.22 -10.97
C THR A 111 -1.71 -6.52 -12.30
N ALA A 112 -1.94 -5.70 -13.31
CA ALA A 112 -1.27 -5.79 -14.62
C ALA A 112 0.02 -4.94 -14.68
N LEU A 113 0.09 -3.86 -13.88
CA LEU A 113 1.20 -2.92 -13.90
C LEU A 113 2.39 -3.35 -13.04
N TYR A 114 2.16 -4.13 -11.98
CA TYR A 114 3.19 -4.50 -11.02
C TYR A 114 3.36 -6.02 -10.95
N ASP A 115 4.61 -6.44 -10.69
CA ASP A 115 4.97 -7.84 -10.51
C ASP A 115 4.73 -8.25 -9.04
N TYR A 116 4.99 -7.32 -8.11
CA TYR A 116 4.83 -7.50 -6.66
C TYR A 116 4.05 -6.35 -6.03
N CYS A 117 3.27 -6.70 -5.01
CA CYS A 117 2.64 -5.75 -4.08
C CYS A 117 3.08 -6.13 -2.66
N ILE A 118 3.66 -5.19 -1.91
CA ILE A 118 4.07 -5.39 -0.51
C ILE A 118 3.18 -4.51 0.36
N ILE A 119 2.57 -5.14 1.40
CA ILE A 119 1.62 -4.50 2.30
C ILE A 119 2.15 -4.55 3.73
#